data_9c6e98c10d9c59fe76b9a64cb714165f
#
_entry.id   9c6e98c10d9c59fe76b9a64cb714165f
#
_cell.length_a   1.000
_cell.length_b   1.000
_cell.length_c   1.000
_cell.angle_alpha   90.00
_cell.angle_beta   90.00
_cell.angle_gamma   90.00
#
_symmetry.space_group_name_H-M   'P 1'
#
loop_
_entity.id
_entity.type
_entity.pdbx_description
1 polymer ?
#
loop_
_entity_poly.entity_id
_entity_poly.type
_entity_poly.pdbx_seq_one_letter_code
_entity_poly.pdbx_strand_id
1 'polypeptide(L)'
;MKKMNKIISMVTVVFLLSLWSCESTKVVNPPEEGQTQVQGQETQSQTQETQSKEEQNQSAETKPSENKSAAEAQPQENNPPEQPKEPERVYTPVEAVIIQVQKYIKAGKRDAAVSYLENLEDSELQKDFSVRMILCSLLISQKEYEKATVICEALKSEYPGNVDVLELSAMLNRAKGNQSESKAELTEILKKDPKNPEANKAMGDATMLSKNYGVAKVHYKRALESNENDETAMLGYARACYFMEEDEEARKYLEKLIEQNPQNDEAYYNLAKLEYVQNNFNKAVIAIEKAIELNGTNYDYWIEYGLDSRYMGNFKKADAAWSKAIQLDPEYFLAYAYRAGLYEEEERVEEAIRDYRKVLKLNPKYTYAYESLGLLYFKAEQWKECAGAFMKCREYNPSDYTYPMLITYALYKMGKIFDSKEYANQALRKMNRESVEYSMLRCLHDGAGDDPLLRKIQKLESQTKKTQMYFYLGLFYDMFASPQLANAYFEKVVAQNDQVHYEWTLANWKLKHFVEQE
;
A
#
# COMPACT_ATOMS: atom_id res chain seq x y z
N MET A 1 -11.97 -46.50 -4.18
CA MET A 1 -12.69 -45.25 -3.95
C MET A 1 -12.10 -44.37 -2.84
N LYS A 2 -11.99 -44.76 -1.56
CA LYS A 2 -11.43 -43.88 -0.50
C LYS A 2 -9.95 -43.45 -0.69
N LYS A 3 -9.07 -44.28 -1.30
CA LYS A 3 -7.69 -43.90 -1.62
C LYS A 3 -7.57 -42.99 -2.85
N MET A 4 -8.48 -43.10 -3.80
CA MET A 4 -8.53 -42.30 -5.01
C MET A 4 -9.00 -40.87 -4.73
N ASN A 5 -10.00 -40.71 -3.84
CA ASN A 5 -10.44 -39.39 -3.38
C ASN A 5 -9.34 -38.61 -2.63
N LYS A 6 -8.44 -39.31 -1.92
CA LYS A 6 -7.32 -38.66 -1.23
C LYS A 6 -6.23 -38.13 -2.19
N ILE A 7 -6.01 -38.84 -3.31
CA ILE A 7 -5.05 -38.42 -4.35
C ILE A 7 -5.63 -37.26 -5.16
N ILE A 8 -6.92 -37.30 -5.48
CA ILE A 8 -7.63 -36.25 -6.21
C ILE A 8 -7.72 -34.97 -5.35
N SER A 9 -8.06 -35.08 -4.07
CA SER A 9 -8.07 -33.97 -3.12
C SER A 9 -6.67 -33.33 -2.97
N MET A 10 -5.58 -34.12 -2.86
CA MET A 10 -4.23 -33.63 -2.79
C MET A 10 -3.77 -32.92 -4.09
N VAL A 11 -4.19 -33.42 -5.25
CA VAL A 11 -3.84 -32.82 -6.54
C VAL A 11 -4.64 -31.54 -6.77
N THR A 12 -5.89 -31.47 -6.37
CA THR A 12 -6.74 -30.29 -6.50
C THR A 12 -6.26 -29.18 -5.53
N VAL A 13 -5.91 -29.53 -4.31
CA VAL A 13 -5.39 -28.58 -3.29
C VAL A 13 -4.01 -28.01 -3.68
N VAL A 14 -3.07 -28.85 -4.12
CA VAL A 14 -1.75 -28.37 -4.60
C VAL A 14 -1.89 -27.53 -5.86
N PHE A 15 -2.89 -27.80 -6.71
CA PHE A 15 -3.17 -27.03 -7.92
C PHE A 15 -3.80 -25.66 -7.62
N LEU A 16 -4.71 -25.60 -6.65
CA LEU A 16 -5.36 -24.35 -6.23
C LEU A 16 -4.39 -23.41 -5.53
N LEU A 17 -3.47 -23.92 -4.72
CA LEU A 17 -2.47 -23.14 -4.01
C LEU A 17 -1.40 -22.52 -4.95
N SER A 18 -0.98 -23.26 -6.00
CA SER A 18 0.01 -22.74 -6.96
C SER A 18 -0.56 -21.71 -7.94
N LEU A 19 -1.89 -21.64 -8.10
CA LEU A 19 -2.56 -20.64 -8.93
C LEU A 19 -2.81 -19.33 -8.19
N TRP A 20 -2.74 -19.33 -6.87
CA TRP A 20 -3.14 -18.18 -6.04
C TRP A 20 -1.98 -17.27 -5.63
N SER A 21 -0.75 -17.72 -5.66
CA SER A 21 0.41 -16.92 -5.26
C SER A 21 0.79 -15.80 -6.24
N CYS A 22 0.10 -15.65 -7.37
CA CYS A 22 0.50 -14.69 -8.41
C CYS A 22 -0.46 -13.53 -8.66
N GLU A 23 -1.62 -13.40 -8.00
CA GLU A 23 -2.60 -12.36 -8.38
C GLU A 23 -3.40 -11.71 -7.23
N SER A 24 -2.90 -11.68 -6.01
CA SER A 24 -3.65 -11.05 -4.89
C SER A 24 -3.52 -9.53 -4.80
N THR A 25 -3.08 -8.82 -5.84
CA THR A 25 -2.70 -7.40 -5.71
C THR A 25 -3.48 -6.41 -6.57
N LYS A 26 -4.75 -6.61 -6.88
CA LYS A 26 -5.48 -5.55 -7.61
C LYS A 26 -6.84 -5.11 -7.08
N VAL A 27 -7.22 -5.41 -5.85
CA VAL A 27 -8.36 -4.72 -5.20
C VAL A 27 -8.08 -4.55 -3.71
N VAL A 28 -7.21 -3.64 -3.37
CA VAL A 28 -7.27 -2.97 -2.07
C VAL A 28 -7.43 -1.50 -2.38
N ASN A 29 -8.67 -1.00 -2.25
CA ASN A 29 -8.81 0.42 -1.99
C ASN A 29 -7.92 0.71 -0.79
N PRO A 30 -7.05 1.73 -0.85
CA PRO A 30 -6.28 2.11 0.31
C PRO A 30 -7.26 2.31 1.46
N PRO A 31 -6.88 1.95 2.70
CA PRO A 31 -7.69 2.28 3.84
C PRO A 31 -7.97 3.78 3.75
N GLU A 32 -9.21 4.19 3.94
CA GLU A 32 -9.52 5.55 4.34
C GLU A 32 -8.71 5.76 5.61
N GLU A 33 -7.58 6.44 5.50
CA GLU A 33 -6.78 6.83 6.64
C GLU A 33 -7.68 7.66 7.54
N GLY A 34 -8.14 7.02 8.61
CA GLY A 34 -8.65 7.74 9.75
C GLY A 34 -7.54 8.68 10.16
N GLN A 35 -7.90 9.94 10.34
CA GLN A 35 -7.05 11.03 10.77
C GLN A 35 -6.13 10.59 11.91
N THR A 36 -4.95 10.08 11.58
CA THR A 36 -3.87 9.98 12.54
C THR A 36 -3.15 11.33 12.46
N GLN A 37 -3.57 12.23 13.33
CA GLN A 37 -2.78 13.41 13.64
C GLN A 37 -1.40 12.92 14.08
N VAL A 38 -0.40 13.17 13.25
CA VAL A 38 0.99 13.01 13.63
C VAL A 38 1.29 14.09 14.67
N GLN A 39 1.14 13.73 15.94
CA GLN A 39 1.72 14.53 17.02
C GLN A 39 3.23 14.35 16.95
N GLY A 40 3.92 15.37 16.44
CA GLY A 40 5.34 15.51 16.54
C GLY A 40 5.74 15.63 18.03
N GLN A 41 6.25 14.57 18.60
CA GLN A 41 7.01 14.65 19.84
C GLN A 41 8.48 14.85 19.46
N GLU A 42 8.95 16.07 19.69
CA GLU A 42 10.39 16.38 19.72
C GLU A 42 11.05 15.60 20.84
N THR A 43 11.90 14.64 20.50
CA THR A 43 12.90 14.10 21.41
C THR A 43 14.23 14.76 21.06
N GLN A 44 14.63 15.71 21.91
CA GLN A 44 15.99 16.24 21.95
C GLN A 44 16.95 15.08 22.23
N SER A 45 17.76 14.68 21.25
CA SER A 45 18.90 13.82 21.49
C SER A 45 20.14 14.68 21.70
N GLN A 46 20.59 14.71 22.95
CA GLN A 46 21.89 15.22 23.32
C GLN A 46 22.99 14.40 22.67
N THR A 47 23.84 15.10 21.95
CA THR A 47 25.12 14.64 21.44
C THR A 47 26.04 14.29 22.61
N GLN A 48 26.47 13.04 22.72
CA GLN A 48 27.68 12.67 23.41
C GLN A 48 28.64 11.99 22.44
N GLU A 49 29.70 12.74 22.14
CA GLU A 49 30.92 12.23 21.54
C GLU A 49 31.54 11.17 22.44
N THR A 50 31.87 10.03 21.87
CA THR A 50 32.89 9.15 22.45
C THR A 50 33.77 8.61 21.33
N GLN A 51 34.98 9.17 21.30
CA GLN A 51 36.12 8.62 20.55
C GLN A 51 36.56 7.30 21.19
N SER A 52 36.86 6.30 20.39
CA SER A 52 38.00 5.40 20.62
C SER A 52 38.24 4.45 19.44
N LYS A 53 39.31 4.71 18.80
CA LYS A 53 40.51 3.85 18.56
C LYS A 53 40.37 2.76 17.49
N GLU A 54 41.09 3.06 16.41
CA GLU A 54 41.71 2.13 15.47
C GLU A 54 42.58 1.10 16.20
N GLU A 55 42.45 -0.14 15.79
CA GLU A 55 43.60 -1.07 15.81
C GLU A 55 43.63 -1.84 14.49
N GLN A 56 44.71 -1.57 13.76
CA GLN A 56 45.21 -2.33 12.63
C GLN A 56 45.66 -3.71 13.10
N ASN A 57 45.42 -4.76 12.33
CA ASN A 57 46.42 -5.80 12.21
C ASN A 57 46.45 -6.38 10.80
N GLN A 58 47.68 -6.40 10.30
CA GLN A 58 48.10 -6.81 8.96
C GLN A 58 48.32 -8.33 8.88
N SER A 59 48.05 -8.82 7.68
CA SER A 59 48.85 -9.78 6.89
C SER A 59 49.25 -11.14 7.44
N ALA A 60 48.93 -12.17 6.65
CA ALA A 60 49.95 -13.05 6.10
C ALA A 60 49.39 -13.92 4.96
N GLU A 61 49.93 -13.68 3.79
CA GLU A 61 49.92 -14.59 2.63
C GLU A 61 50.80 -15.80 2.93
N THR A 62 50.37 -16.99 2.45
CA THR A 62 51.31 -18.00 1.99
C THR A 62 50.69 -18.87 0.90
N LYS A 63 51.29 -18.84 -0.26
CA LYS A 63 51.12 -19.71 -1.42
C LYS A 63 52.20 -20.81 -1.42
N PRO A 64 52.26 -21.70 -2.41
CA PRO A 64 52.04 -23.14 -2.27
C PRO A 64 53.36 -23.92 -2.52
N SER A 65 53.36 -25.21 -2.25
CA SER A 65 54.38 -26.09 -2.79
C SER A 65 53.79 -27.35 -3.39
N GLU A 66 54.07 -27.51 -4.68
CA GLU A 66 54.01 -28.76 -5.44
C GLU A 66 54.91 -29.83 -4.82
N ASN A 67 54.49 -31.06 -4.85
CA ASN A 67 55.40 -32.14 -5.17
C ASN A 67 54.71 -33.34 -5.83
N LYS A 68 55.36 -33.82 -6.86
CA LYS A 68 55.06 -34.94 -7.76
C LYS A 68 55.37 -36.28 -7.14
N SER A 69 54.73 -37.28 -7.69
CA SER A 69 55.15 -38.61 -8.20
C SER A 69 54.43 -39.75 -7.50
N ALA A 70 53.74 -40.45 -8.25
CA ALA A 70 53.95 -41.67 -9.03
C ALA A 70 53.37 -42.91 -8.32
N ALA A 71 52.52 -43.57 -9.00
CA ALA A 71 52.54 -44.98 -9.37
C ALA A 71 51.15 -45.60 -9.53
N GLU A 72 50.98 -46.19 -10.67
CA GLU A 72 49.83 -46.94 -11.15
C GLU A 72 49.42 -48.09 -10.21
N ALA A 73 48.12 -48.22 -9.96
CA ALA A 73 47.46 -49.49 -9.72
C ALA A 73 46.02 -49.39 -10.15
N GLN A 74 45.61 -50.09 -11.19
CA GLN A 74 44.23 -50.27 -11.61
C GLN A 74 43.46 -51.02 -10.53
N PRO A 75 42.30 -50.55 -10.11
CA PRO A 75 41.33 -51.41 -9.45
C PRO A 75 40.27 -51.87 -10.49
N GLN A 76 40.04 -53.18 -10.46
CA GLN A 76 39.00 -53.89 -11.15
C GLN A 76 37.64 -53.24 -10.94
N GLU A 77 36.87 -53.06 -12.03
CA GLU A 77 35.46 -52.75 -12.03
C GLU A 77 34.67 -53.84 -11.27
N ASN A 78 34.31 -53.55 -10.03
CA ASN A 78 33.20 -54.20 -9.38
C ASN A 78 31.92 -53.39 -9.72
N ASN A 79 31.18 -53.83 -10.70
CA ASN A 79 29.81 -53.39 -10.92
C ASN A 79 29.02 -53.61 -9.64
N PRO A 80 28.37 -52.60 -9.05
CA PRO A 80 27.42 -52.79 -7.98
C PRO A 80 26.23 -53.59 -8.54
N PRO A 81 25.61 -54.48 -7.73
CA PRO A 81 24.45 -55.25 -8.19
C PRO A 81 23.35 -54.30 -8.65
N GLU A 82 22.79 -54.58 -9.85
CA GLU A 82 21.61 -53.87 -10.36
C GLU A 82 20.52 -53.91 -9.29
N GLN A 83 20.16 -52.73 -8.77
CA GLN A 83 18.98 -52.60 -7.95
C GLN A 83 17.77 -53.05 -8.78
N PRO A 84 16.84 -53.82 -8.23
CA PRO A 84 15.65 -54.21 -8.95
C PRO A 84 14.94 -52.96 -9.42
N LYS A 85 14.73 -52.80 -10.73
CA LYS A 85 13.94 -51.74 -11.31
C LYS A 85 12.56 -51.84 -10.67
N GLU A 86 12.14 -50.77 -9.95
CA GLU A 86 10.77 -50.63 -9.48
C GLU A 86 9.83 -50.86 -10.70
N PRO A 87 8.74 -51.62 -10.55
CA PRO A 87 7.81 -51.85 -11.64
C PRO A 87 7.31 -50.51 -12.16
N GLU A 88 7.40 -50.27 -13.47
CA GLU A 88 6.88 -49.08 -14.11
C GLU A 88 5.42 -48.90 -13.71
N ARG A 89 5.12 -47.78 -13.01
CA ARG A 89 3.77 -47.48 -12.58
C ARG A 89 2.89 -47.19 -13.80
N VAL A 90 1.93 -48.09 -14.06
CA VAL A 90 0.93 -47.89 -15.10
C VAL A 90 -0.06 -46.83 -14.61
N TYR A 91 -0.09 -45.69 -15.27
CA TYR A 91 -1.02 -44.60 -14.99
C TYR A 91 -2.37 -44.85 -15.66
N THR A 92 -3.45 -44.48 -15.00
CA THR A 92 -4.78 -44.44 -15.64
C THR A 92 -4.79 -43.29 -16.68
N PRO A 93 -5.70 -43.34 -17.69
CA PRO A 93 -5.80 -42.26 -18.68
C PRO A 93 -5.99 -40.88 -18.05
N VAL A 94 -6.79 -40.77 -16.98
CA VAL A 94 -7.00 -39.51 -16.23
C VAL A 94 -5.72 -39.04 -15.53
N GLU A 95 -4.99 -39.98 -14.86
CA GLU A 95 -3.69 -39.66 -14.25
C GLU A 95 -2.68 -39.15 -15.29
N ALA A 96 -2.66 -39.73 -16.49
CA ALA A 96 -1.78 -39.29 -17.57
C ALA A 96 -2.11 -37.86 -18.03
N VAL A 97 -3.40 -37.52 -18.14
CA VAL A 97 -3.85 -36.13 -18.45
C VAL A 97 -3.40 -35.18 -17.35
N ILE A 98 -3.60 -35.50 -16.07
CA ILE A 98 -3.22 -34.67 -14.93
C ILE A 98 -1.71 -34.45 -14.93
N ILE A 99 -0.89 -35.48 -15.14
CA ILE A 99 0.58 -35.36 -15.21
C ILE A 99 0.99 -34.43 -16.36
N GLN A 100 0.35 -34.55 -17.52
CA GLN A 100 0.67 -33.69 -18.66
C GLN A 100 0.32 -32.22 -18.38
N VAL A 101 -0.82 -31.94 -17.76
CA VAL A 101 -1.21 -30.59 -17.32
C VAL A 101 -0.20 -30.03 -16.31
N GLN A 102 0.21 -30.83 -15.33
CA GLN A 102 1.25 -30.43 -14.36
C GLN A 102 2.57 -30.05 -15.02
N LYS A 103 2.98 -30.77 -16.08
CA LYS A 103 4.18 -30.41 -16.86
C LYS A 103 4.04 -29.04 -17.53
N TYR A 104 2.88 -28.74 -18.13
CA TYR A 104 2.62 -27.43 -18.71
C TYR A 104 2.68 -26.32 -17.67
N ILE A 105 2.08 -26.52 -16.51
CA ILE A 105 2.06 -25.52 -15.42
C ILE A 105 3.47 -25.29 -14.87
N LYS A 106 4.24 -26.35 -14.59
CA LYS A 106 5.64 -26.22 -14.14
C LYS A 106 6.52 -25.48 -15.16
N ALA A 107 6.18 -25.59 -16.46
CA ALA A 107 6.86 -24.88 -17.54
C ALA A 107 6.33 -23.43 -17.75
N GLY A 108 5.40 -22.93 -16.90
CA GLY A 108 4.77 -21.62 -17.04
C GLY A 108 3.80 -21.49 -18.23
N LYS A 109 3.44 -22.61 -18.89
CA LYS A 109 2.63 -22.64 -20.14
C LYS A 109 1.15 -22.92 -19.84
N ARG A 110 0.49 -22.02 -19.11
CA ARG A 110 -0.92 -22.19 -18.69
C ARG A 110 -1.88 -22.28 -19.88
N ASP A 111 -1.68 -21.45 -20.92
CA ASP A 111 -2.51 -21.47 -22.13
C ASP A 111 -2.43 -22.83 -22.85
N ALA A 112 -1.24 -23.44 -22.89
CA ALA A 112 -1.07 -24.76 -23.47
C ALA A 112 -1.77 -25.85 -22.63
N ALA A 113 -1.83 -25.69 -21.31
CA ALA A 113 -2.58 -26.60 -20.43
C ALA A 113 -4.09 -26.52 -20.72
N VAL A 114 -4.65 -25.33 -20.84
CA VAL A 114 -6.08 -25.13 -21.19
C VAL A 114 -6.35 -25.71 -22.58
N SER A 115 -5.56 -25.33 -23.58
CA SER A 115 -5.73 -25.85 -24.96
C SER A 115 -5.63 -27.37 -25.04
N TYR A 116 -4.73 -27.98 -24.24
CA TYR A 116 -4.62 -29.43 -24.16
C TYR A 116 -5.89 -30.09 -23.62
N LEU A 117 -6.47 -29.53 -22.53
CA LEU A 117 -7.69 -30.06 -21.91
C LEU A 117 -8.94 -29.84 -22.79
N GLU A 118 -9.03 -28.69 -23.48
CA GLU A 118 -10.15 -28.39 -24.40
C GLU A 118 -10.13 -29.30 -25.64
N ASN A 119 -8.96 -29.80 -26.07
CA ASN A 119 -8.77 -30.57 -27.29
C ASN A 119 -8.42 -32.05 -27.02
N LEU A 120 -8.82 -32.63 -25.88
CA LEU A 120 -8.68 -34.04 -25.64
C LEU A 120 -9.51 -34.83 -26.69
N GLU A 121 -8.89 -35.80 -27.35
CA GLU A 121 -9.56 -36.61 -28.38
C GLU A 121 -10.60 -37.58 -27.76
N ASP A 122 -10.37 -38.06 -26.55
CA ASP A 122 -11.26 -38.94 -25.83
C ASP A 122 -12.39 -38.16 -25.14
N SER A 123 -13.61 -38.37 -25.64
CA SER A 123 -14.81 -37.69 -25.12
C SER A 123 -15.15 -38.07 -23.67
N GLU A 124 -14.75 -39.25 -23.21
CA GLU A 124 -14.97 -39.71 -21.84
C GLU A 124 -14.01 -38.99 -20.88
N LEU A 125 -12.76 -38.75 -21.31
CA LEU A 125 -11.80 -37.92 -20.55
C LEU A 125 -12.25 -36.46 -20.47
N GLN A 126 -12.84 -35.91 -21.54
CA GLN A 126 -13.40 -34.54 -21.51
C GLN A 126 -14.55 -34.40 -20.50
N LYS A 127 -15.33 -35.47 -20.29
CA LYS A 127 -16.45 -35.50 -19.33
C LYS A 127 -16.01 -35.88 -17.90
N ASP A 128 -14.78 -36.36 -17.74
CA ASP A 128 -14.30 -36.79 -16.41
C ASP A 128 -14.37 -35.62 -15.40
N PHE A 129 -14.83 -35.96 -14.21
CA PHE A 129 -15.00 -34.96 -13.13
C PHE A 129 -13.72 -34.19 -12.83
N SER A 130 -12.59 -34.90 -12.67
CA SER A 130 -11.31 -34.29 -12.31
C SER A 130 -10.75 -33.40 -13.42
N VAL A 131 -10.90 -33.85 -14.68
CA VAL A 131 -10.47 -33.08 -15.86
C VAL A 131 -11.25 -31.76 -15.97
N ARG A 132 -12.58 -31.82 -15.79
CA ARG A 132 -13.44 -30.60 -15.82
C ARG A 132 -13.17 -29.66 -14.67
N MET A 133 -12.92 -30.16 -13.45
CA MET A 133 -12.53 -29.40 -12.28
C MET A 133 -11.23 -28.63 -12.55
N ILE A 134 -10.22 -29.31 -13.10
CA ILE A 134 -8.93 -28.70 -13.43
C ILE A 134 -9.09 -27.66 -14.53
N LEU A 135 -9.81 -27.98 -15.61
CA LEU A 135 -10.06 -27.03 -16.70
C LEU A 135 -10.77 -25.76 -16.19
N CYS A 136 -11.81 -25.91 -15.39
CA CYS A 136 -12.55 -24.78 -14.81
C CYS A 136 -11.63 -23.91 -13.92
N SER A 137 -10.82 -24.52 -13.07
CA SER A 137 -9.82 -23.82 -12.25
C SER A 137 -8.82 -23.01 -13.08
N LEU A 138 -8.30 -23.60 -14.17
CA LEU A 138 -7.37 -22.91 -15.07
C LEU A 138 -8.04 -21.73 -15.78
N LEU A 139 -9.27 -21.92 -16.27
CA LEU A 139 -10.05 -20.86 -16.92
C LEU A 139 -10.32 -19.68 -15.94
N ILE A 140 -10.63 -19.98 -14.67
CA ILE A 140 -10.78 -18.93 -13.64
C ILE A 140 -9.46 -18.14 -13.50
N SER A 141 -8.32 -18.84 -13.45
CA SER A 141 -7.01 -18.20 -13.32
C SER A 141 -6.63 -17.33 -14.53
N GLN A 142 -7.17 -17.66 -15.71
CA GLN A 142 -6.99 -16.89 -16.96
C GLN A 142 -8.05 -15.80 -17.15
N LYS A 143 -8.97 -15.63 -16.20
CA LYS A 143 -10.12 -14.71 -16.29
C LYS A 143 -11.13 -15.01 -17.39
N GLU A 144 -11.11 -16.24 -17.93
CA GLU A 144 -12.08 -16.76 -18.90
C GLU A 144 -13.37 -17.17 -18.18
N TYR A 145 -14.00 -16.20 -17.50
CA TYR A 145 -15.10 -16.45 -16.56
C TYR A 145 -16.36 -17.04 -17.21
N GLU A 146 -16.65 -16.70 -18.45
CA GLU A 146 -17.81 -17.21 -19.20
C GLU A 146 -17.68 -18.71 -19.42
N LYS A 147 -16.53 -19.16 -19.91
CA LYS A 147 -16.26 -20.60 -20.09
C LYS A 147 -16.26 -21.36 -18.77
N ALA A 148 -15.59 -20.78 -17.75
CA ALA A 148 -15.57 -21.37 -16.42
C ALA A 148 -16.99 -21.51 -15.84
N THR A 149 -17.89 -20.53 -16.05
CA THR A 149 -19.27 -20.56 -15.59
C THR A 149 -20.02 -21.75 -16.18
N VAL A 150 -19.92 -21.98 -17.49
CA VAL A 150 -20.60 -23.11 -18.17
C VAL A 150 -20.19 -24.46 -17.57
N ILE A 151 -18.89 -24.65 -17.35
CA ILE A 151 -18.37 -25.91 -16.77
C ILE A 151 -18.82 -26.06 -15.31
N CYS A 152 -18.72 -24.97 -14.54
CA CYS A 152 -19.08 -24.99 -13.12
C CYS A 152 -20.57 -25.26 -12.90
N GLU A 153 -21.47 -24.65 -13.67
CA GLU A 153 -22.91 -24.89 -13.60
C GLU A 153 -23.27 -26.31 -13.98
N ALA A 154 -22.64 -26.87 -15.02
CA ALA A 154 -22.82 -28.27 -15.39
C ALA A 154 -22.37 -29.20 -14.26
N LEU A 155 -21.19 -28.93 -13.65
CA LEU A 155 -20.71 -29.71 -12.49
C LEU A 155 -21.66 -29.58 -11.29
N LYS A 156 -22.21 -28.42 -10.99
CA LYS A 156 -23.21 -28.24 -9.91
C LYS A 156 -24.48 -29.02 -10.17
N SER A 157 -24.93 -29.10 -11.43
CA SER A 157 -26.13 -29.88 -11.81
C SER A 157 -25.91 -31.37 -11.69
N GLU A 158 -24.72 -31.85 -12.10
CA GLU A 158 -24.39 -33.29 -12.09
C GLU A 158 -24.01 -33.81 -10.70
N TYR A 159 -23.40 -32.93 -9.87
CA TYR A 159 -22.89 -33.26 -8.54
C TYR A 159 -23.45 -32.30 -7.47
N PRO A 160 -24.76 -32.29 -7.25
CA PRO A 160 -25.40 -31.34 -6.34
C PRO A 160 -24.87 -31.48 -4.91
N GLY A 161 -24.40 -30.38 -4.34
CA GLY A 161 -23.87 -30.33 -2.98
C GLY A 161 -22.51 -31.02 -2.78
N ASN A 162 -21.81 -31.38 -3.84
CA ASN A 162 -20.41 -31.81 -3.75
C ASN A 162 -19.53 -30.65 -3.25
N VAL A 163 -18.70 -30.87 -2.23
CA VAL A 163 -17.90 -29.86 -1.57
C VAL A 163 -16.88 -29.26 -2.53
N ASP A 164 -16.17 -30.05 -3.31
CA ASP A 164 -15.15 -29.60 -4.25
C ASP A 164 -15.76 -28.68 -5.34
N VAL A 165 -16.99 -29.03 -5.80
CA VAL A 165 -17.73 -28.21 -6.78
C VAL A 165 -18.21 -26.90 -6.17
N LEU A 166 -18.66 -26.90 -4.91
CA LEU A 166 -19.04 -25.69 -4.19
C LEU A 166 -17.83 -24.79 -3.96
N GLU A 167 -16.66 -25.34 -3.62
CA GLU A 167 -15.40 -24.58 -3.48
C GLU A 167 -15.02 -23.92 -4.81
N LEU A 168 -15.05 -24.66 -5.92
CA LEU A 168 -14.78 -24.14 -7.25
C LEU A 168 -15.76 -23.03 -7.63
N SER A 169 -17.05 -23.20 -7.34
CA SER A 169 -18.08 -22.20 -7.59
C SER A 169 -17.88 -20.94 -6.74
N ALA A 170 -17.56 -21.11 -5.46
CA ALA A 170 -17.25 -20.00 -4.57
C ALA A 170 -16.01 -19.20 -5.04
N MET A 171 -15.00 -19.92 -5.57
CA MET A 171 -13.81 -19.29 -6.16
C MET A 171 -14.17 -18.50 -7.43
N LEU A 172 -14.97 -19.07 -8.32
CA LEU A 172 -15.46 -18.40 -9.53
C LEU A 172 -16.27 -17.14 -9.18
N ASN A 173 -17.21 -17.26 -8.24
CA ASN A 173 -18.04 -16.15 -7.80
C ASN A 173 -17.21 -15.02 -7.19
N ARG A 174 -16.18 -15.35 -6.40
CA ARG A 174 -15.25 -14.37 -5.86
C ARG A 174 -14.45 -13.67 -6.98
N ALA A 175 -13.96 -14.41 -7.95
CA ALA A 175 -13.20 -13.87 -9.08
C ALA A 175 -14.05 -12.95 -9.97
N LYS A 176 -15.36 -13.21 -10.09
CA LYS A 176 -16.35 -12.35 -10.77
C LYS A 176 -16.79 -11.14 -9.94
N GLY A 177 -16.42 -11.06 -8.65
CA GLY A 177 -16.89 -10.00 -7.74
C GLY A 177 -18.22 -10.30 -7.05
N ASN A 178 -18.81 -11.50 -7.25
CA ASN A 178 -20.09 -11.92 -6.65
C ASN A 178 -19.87 -12.41 -5.21
N GLN A 179 -19.56 -11.47 -4.31
CA GLN A 179 -19.17 -11.79 -2.93
C GLN A 179 -20.28 -12.47 -2.11
N SER A 180 -21.55 -12.13 -2.38
CA SER A 180 -22.69 -12.69 -1.65
C SER A 180 -22.88 -14.17 -1.96
N GLU A 181 -22.83 -14.53 -3.24
CA GLU A 181 -22.95 -15.90 -3.73
C GLU A 181 -21.79 -16.76 -3.25
N SER A 182 -20.57 -16.26 -3.34
CA SER A 182 -19.38 -16.93 -2.82
C SER A 182 -19.51 -17.23 -1.32
N LYS A 183 -19.93 -16.25 -0.50
CA LYS A 183 -20.16 -16.44 0.94
C LYS A 183 -21.26 -17.44 1.23
N ALA A 184 -22.33 -17.48 0.44
CA ALA A 184 -23.42 -18.44 0.61
C ALA A 184 -22.94 -19.88 0.39
N GLU A 185 -22.15 -20.13 -0.67
CA GLU A 185 -21.56 -21.43 -0.98
C GLU A 185 -20.57 -21.88 0.09
N LEU A 186 -19.66 -21.00 0.51
CA LEU A 186 -18.73 -21.27 1.61
C LEU A 186 -19.47 -21.59 2.92
N THR A 187 -20.57 -20.91 3.19
CA THR A 187 -21.41 -21.20 4.37
C THR A 187 -22.06 -22.57 4.27
N GLU A 188 -22.47 -23.00 3.08
CA GLU A 188 -23.02 -24.35 2.86
C GLU A 188 -21.96 -25.42 3.13
N ILE A 189 -20.73 -25.22 2.64
CA ILE A 189 -19.60 -26.10 2.91
C ILE A 189 -19.37 -26.21 4.42
N LEU A 190 -19.26 -25.08 5.11
CA LEU A 190 -18.98 -25.03 6.55
C LEU A 190 -20.11 -25.55 7.44
N LYS A 191 -21.37 -25.63 6.92
CA LYS A 191 -22.46 -26.35 7.59
C LYS A 191 -22.26 -27.87 7.54
N LYS A 192 -21.68 -28.41 6.45
CA LYS A 192 -21.40 -29.84 6.28
C LYS A 192 -20.10 -30.25 6.98
N ASP A 193 -19.07 -29.44 6.84
CA ASP A 193 -17.76 -29.61 7.47
C ASP A 193 -17.25 -28.26 8.06
N PRO A 194 -17.53 -27.99 9.34
CA PRO A 194 -17.10 -26.75 10.01
C PRO A 194 -15.57 -26.57 10.06
N LYS A 195 -14.80 -27.64 9.85
CA LYS A 195 -13.33 -27.63 9.88
C LYS A 195 -12.71 -27.70 8.49
N ASN A 196 -13.50 -27.64 7.41
CA ASN A 196 -12.97 -27.60 6.06
C ASN A 196 -11.94 -26.45 5.94
N PRO A 197 -10.65 -26.75 5.69
CA PRO A 197 -9.60 -25.73 5.75
C PRO A 197 -9.72 -24.71 4.61
N GLU A 198 -10.05 -25.15 3.40
CA GLU A 198 -10.16 -24.29 2.22
C GLU A 198 -11.32 -23.29 2.37
N ALA A 199 -12.50 -23.79 2.78
CA ALA A 199 -13.66 -22.94 3.01
C ALA A 199 -13.41 -21.95 4.17
N ASN A 200 -12.70 -22.35 5.22
CA ASN A 200 -12.33 -21.46 6.31
C ASN A 200 -11.32 -20.38 5.83
N LYS A 201 -10.27 -20.74 5.05
CA LYS A 201 -9.36 -19.74 4.47
C LYS A 201 -10.12 -18.74 3.60
N ALA A 202 -10.94 -19.23 2.67
CA ALA A 202 -11.72 -18.38 1.76
C ALA A 202 -12.72 -17.46 2.51
N MET A 203 -13.34 -17.95 3.60
CA MET A 203 -14.22 -17.14 4.45
C MET A 203 -13.41 -16.11 5.26
N GLY A 204 -12.21 -16.49 5.71
CA GLY A 204 -11.24 -15.59 6.32
C GLY A 204 -10.93 -14.41 5.38
N ASP A 205 -10.52 -14.69 4.14
CA ASP A 205 -10.25 -13.68 3.12
C ASP A 205 -11.46 -12.76 2.87
N ALA A 206 -12.65 -13.35 2.70
CA ALA A 206 -13.87 -12.59 2.45
C ALA A 206 -14.27 -11.68 3.62
N THR A 207 -13.93 -12.06 4.85
CA THR A 207 -14.18 -11.25 6.05
C THR A 207 -13.08 -10.22 6.29
N MET A 208 -11.82 -10.48 5.88
CA MET A 208 -10.76 -9.46 5.80
C MET A 208 -11.15 -8.33 4.86
N LEU A 209 -11.62 -8.64 3.65
CA LEU A 209 -12.09 -7.62 2.69
C LEU A 209 -13.26 -6.79 3.24
N SER A 210 -14.10 -7.40 4.09
CA SER A 210 -15.20 -6.71 4.77
C SER A 210 -14.77 -5.99 6.04
N LYS A 211 -13.46 -5.89 6.33
CA LYS A 211 -12.87 -5.31 7.54
C LYS A 211 -13.38 -5.97 8.85
N ASN A 212 -13.89 -7.19 8.77
CA ASN A 212 -14.33 -7.96 9.95
C ASN A 212 -13.22 -8.87 10.45
N TYR A 213 -12.17 -8.26 10.99
CA TYR A 213 -10.90 -8.91 11.34
C TYR A 213 -11.07 -9.98 12.41
N GLY A 214 -11.96 -9.76 13.39
CA GLY A 214 -12.23 -10.76 14.44
C GLY A 214 -12.83 -12.05 13.90
N VAL A 215 -13.76 -11.95 12.94
CA VAL A 215 -14.34 -13.13 12.28
C VAL A 215 -13.30 -13.80 11.36
N ALA A 216 -12.51 -13.01 10.63
CA ALA A 216 -11.42 -13.53 9.80
C ALA A 216 -10.43 -14.35 10.62
N LYS A 217 -9.99 -13.83 11.76
CA LYS A 217 -9.11 -14.52 12.71
C LYS A 217 -9.64 -15.87 13.14
N VAL A 218 -10.95 -15.96 13.46
CA VAL A 218 -11.59 -17.23 13.85
C VAL A 218 -11.56 -18.25 12.70
N HIS A 219 -11.82 -17.81 11.48
CA HIS A 219 -11.80 -18.67 10.31
C HIS A 219 -10.38 -19.19 10.00
N TYR A 220 -9.37 -18.32 9.96
CA TYR A 220 -7.98 -18.76 9.76
C TYR A 220 -7.51 -19.70 10.88
N LYS A 221 -7.90 -19.44 12.13
CA LYS A 221 -7.59 -20.33 13.24
C LYS A 221 -8.18 -21.74 13.05
N ARG A 222 -9.43 -21.84 12.57
CA ARG A 222 -10.04 -23.13 12.25
C ARG A 222 -9.33 -23.87 11.11
N ALA A 223 -8.85 -23.14 10.09
CA ALA A 223 -8.03 -23.71 9.04
C ALA A 223 -6.72 -24.29 9.61
N LEU A 224 -6.07 -23.56 10.52
CA LEU A 224 -4.86 -24.00 11.21
C LEU A 224 -5.09 -25.20 12.14
N GLU A 225 -6.29 -25.41 12.69
CA GLU A 225 -6.62 -26.63 13.45
C GLU A 225 -6.56 -27.90 12.58
N SER A 226 -6.78 -27.78 11.27
CA SER A 226 -6.69 -28.89 10.32
C SER A 226 -5.27 -29.08 9.80
N ASN A 227 -4.51 -28.02 9.62
CA ASN A 227 -3.11 -28.02 9.24
C ASN A 227 -2.39 -26.82 9.88
N GLU A 228 -1.69 -27.05 10.98
CA GLU A 228 -0.98 -26.02 11.73
C GLU A 228 0.19 -25.35 10.98
N ASN A 229 0.59 -25.94 9.85
CA ASN A 229 1.68 -25.49 9.00
C ASN A 229 1.17 -24.94 7.65
N ASP A 230 -0.12 -24.64 7.53
CA ASP A 230 -0.66 -23.98 6.33
C ASP A 230 -0.19 -22.52 6.26
N GLU A 231 0.72 -22.24 5.33
CA GLU A 231 1.34 -20.92 5.16
C GLU A 231 0.30 -19.82 4.91
N THR A 232 -0.70 -20.09 4.06
CA THR A 232 -1.74 -19.12 3.73
C THR A 232 -2.61 -18.80 4.95
N ALA A 233 -2.97 -19.83 5.73
CA ALA A 233 -3.74 -19.63 6.94
C ALA A 233 -2.93 -18.92 8.02
N MET A 234 -1.63 -19.21 8.17
CA MET A 234 -0.75 -18.50 9.10
C MET A 234 -0.61 -17.01 8.73
N LEU A 235 -0.38 -16.71 7.46
CA LEU A 235 -0.27 -15.34 6.97
C LEU A 235 -1.59 -14.58 7.15
N GLY A 236 -2.72 -15.18 6.79
CA GLY A 236 -4.04 -14.60 6.98
C GLY A 236 -4.38 -14.36 8.45
N TYR A 237 -4.04 -15.31 9.33
CA TYR A 237 -4.20 -15.17 10.77
C TYR A 237 -3.37 -14.02 11.33
N ALA A 238 -2.08 -13.96 10.97
CA ALA A 238 -1.18 -12.89 11.41
C ALA A 238 -1.67 -11.51 10.95
N ARG A 239 -2.14 -11.40 9.71
CA ARG A 239 -2.73 -10.15 9.19
C ARG A 239 -4.01 -9.76 9.94
N ALA A 240 -4.87 -10.72 10.27
CA ALA A 240 -6.06 -10.45 11.07
C ALA A 240 -5.68 -9.95 12.49
N CYS A 241 -4.69 -10.56 13.14
CA CYS A 241 -4.15 -10.12 14.42
C CYS A 241 -3.55 -8.70 14.33
N TYR A 242 -2.78 -8.39 13.28
CA TYR A 242 -2.23 -7.05 13.05
C TYR A 242 -3.33 -5.96 13.01
N PHE A 243 -4.42 -6.19 12.26
CA PHE A 243 -5.52 -5.23 12.21
C PHE A 243 -6.38 -5.18 13.49
N MET A 244 -6.19 -6.12 14.41
CA MET A 244 -6.80 -6.12 15.74
C MET A 244 -5.85 -5.60 16.83
N GLU A 245 -4.67 -5.09 16.44
CA GLU A 245 -3.64 -4.60 17.36
C GLU A 245 -3.13 -5.71 18.33
N GLU A 246 -3.22 -6.97 17.90
CA GLU A 246 -2.72 -8.14 18.64
C GLU A 246 -1.29 -8.47 18.17
N ASP A 247 -0.38 -7.53 18.36
CA ASP A 247 0.95 -7.50 17.75
C ASP A 247 1.83 -8.70 18.06
N GLU A 248 1.82 -9.17 19.33
CA GLU A 248 2.62 -10.32 19.75
C GLU A 248 2.16 -11.62 19.07
N GLU A 249 0.85 -11.79 18.91
CA GLU A 249 0.31 -12.95 18.24
C GLU A 249 0.57 -12.88 16.72
N ALA A 250 0.47 -11.68 16.12
CA ALA A 250 0.85 -11.47 14.72
C ALA A 250 2.32 -11.81 14.49
N ARG A 251 3.22 -11.29 15.32
CA ARG A 251 4.67 -11.56 15.28
C ARG A 251 4.96 -13.04 15.34
N LYS A 252 4.41 -13.73 16.32
CA LYS A 252 4.61 -15.16 16.54
C LYS A 252 4.29 -16.01 15.30
N TYR A 253 3.18 -15.71 14.62
CA TYR A 253 2.80 -16.46 13.41
C TYR A 253 3.64 -16.06 12.19
N LEU A 254 4.06 -14.81 12.06
CA LEU A 254 4.97 -14.38 11.01
C LEU A 254 6.36 -15.01 11.17
N GLU A 255 6.91 -15.02 12.39
CA GLU A 255 8.20 -15.64 12.68
C GLU A 255 8.15 -17.17 12.46
N LYS A 256 7.08 -17.84 12.91
CA LYS A 256 6.85 -19.26 12.61
C LYS A 256 6.80 -19.54 11.11
N LEU A 257 6.13 -18.68 10.35
CA LEU A 257 6.04 -18.81 8.89
C LEU A 257 7.42 -18.62 8.22
N ILE A 258 8.18 -17.63 8.66
CA ILE A 258 9.54 -17.37 8.16
C ILE A 258 10.49 -18.54 8.50
N GLU A 259 10.39 -19.11 9.69
CA GLU A 259 11.18 -20.29 10.10
C GLU A 259 10.86 -21.50 9.22
N GLN A 260 9.57 -21.72 8.93
CA GLN A 260 9.09 -22.82 8.09
C GLN A 260 9.45 -22.62 6.61
N ASN A 261 9.27 -21.40 6.10
CA ASN A 261 9.55 -21.03 4.71
C ASN A 261 10.30 -19.70 4.61
N PRO A 262 11.64 -19.72 4.68
CA PRO A 262 12.46 -18.50 4.55
C PRO A 262 12.39 -17.81 3.17
N GLN A 263 11.66 -18.38 2.20
CA GLN A 263 11.45 -17.79 0.87
C GLN A 263 10.08 -17.10 0.75
N ASN A 264 9.31 -17.02 1.84
CA ASN A 264 8.01 -16.35 1.84
C ASN A 264 8.19 -14.83 1.98
N ASP A 265 8.17 -14.13 0.85
CA ASP A 265 8.35 -12.67 0.77
C ASP A 265 7.23 -11.90 1.47
N GLU A 266 5.97 -12.39 1.41
CA GLU A 266 4.84 -11.75 2.08
C GLU A 266 4.96 -11.81 3.61
N ALA A 267 5.57 -12.84 4.17
CA ALA A 267 5.80 -12.94 5.61
C ALA A 267 6.76 -11.84 6.09
N TYR A 268 7.85 -11.62 5.37
CA TYR A 268 8.79 -10.53 5.67
C TYR A 268 8.15 -9.15 5.49
N TYR A 269 7.35 -8.96 4.44
CA TYR A 269 6.61 -7.70 4.24
C TYR A 269 5.65 -7.40 5.40
N ASN A 270 4.87 -8.39 5.83
CA ASN A 270 3.95 -8.18 6.97
C ASN A 270 4.69 -7.99 8.29
N LEU A 271 5.86 -8.63 8.46
CA LEU A 271 6.73 -8.38 9.62
C LEU A 271 7.28 -6.95 9.60
N ALA A 272 7.71 -6.44 8.43
CA ALA A 272 8.16 -5.05 8.29
C ALA A 272 7.08 -4.06 8.71
N LYS A 273 5.84 -4.25 8.25
CA LYS A 273 4.70 -3.41 8.65
C LYS A 273 4.42 -3.44 10.15
N LEU A 274 4.53 -4.62 10.76
CA LEU A 274 4.36 -4.76 12.22
C LEU A 274 5.46 -4.01 12.98
N GLU A 275 6.71 -4.14 12.56
CA GLU A 275 7.85 -3.44 13.17
C GLU A 275 7.74 -1.91 12.99
N TYR A 276 7.25 -1.46 11.81
CA TYR A 276 7.02 -0.04 11.53
C TYR A 276 6.01 0.58 12.51
N VAL A 277 4.85 -0.06 12.71
CA VAL A 277 3.81 0.44 13.63
C VAL A 277 4.31 0.51 15.06
N GLN A 278 5.23 -0.39 15.44
CA GLN A 278 5.89 -0.38 16.76
C GLN A 278 7.07 0.60 16.86
N ASN A 279 7.30 1.42 15.82
CA ASN A 279 8.44 2.35 15.71
C ASN A 279 9.82 1.65 15.72
N ASN A 280 9.88 0.37 15.41
CA ASN A 280 11.10 -0.41 15.30
C ASN A 280 11.69 -0.29 13.88
N PHE A 281 11.90 0.93 13.38
CA PHE A 281 12.25 1.20 11.97
C PHE A 281 13.48 0.44 11.47
N ASN A 282 14.49 0.21 12.31
CA ASN A 282 15.65 -0.60 11.93
C ASN A 282 15.28 -2.05 11.58
N LYS A 283 14.37 -2.67 12.36
CA LYS A 283 13.90 -4.03 12.09
C LYS A 283 12.96 -4.06 10.88
N ALA A 284 12.12 -3.03 10.73
CA ALA A 284 11.26 -2.88 9.57
C ALA A 284 12.09 -2.85 8.28
N VAL A 285 13.14 -2.02 8.23
CA VAL A 285 14.06 -1.94 7.07
C VAL A 285 14.69 -3.30 6.76
N ILE A 286 15.20 -4.03 7.76
CA ILE A 286 15.81 -5.35 7.55
C ILE A 286 14.78 -6.34 6.95
N ALA A 287 13.57 -6.35 7.48
CA ALA A 287 12.52 -7.24 7.01
C ALA A 287 12.08 -6.89 5.58
N ILE A 288 11.84 -5.59 5.28
CA ILE A 288 11.41 -5.19 3.94
C ILE A 288 12.51 -5.36 2.89
N GLU A 289 13.79 -5.15 3.23
CA GLU A 289 14.92 -5.45 2.34
C GLU A 289 14.95 -6.94 1.98
N LYS A 290 14.62 -7.83 2.93
CA LYS A 290 14.51 -9.27 2.65
C LYS A 290 13.33 -9.59 1.75
N ALA A 291 12.16 -8.98 1.94
CA ALA A 291 11.02 -9.14 1.03
C ALA A 291 11.38 -8.69 -0.41
N ILE A 292 12.09 -7.57 -0.56
CA ILE A 292 12.56 -7.05 -1.85
C ILE A 292 13.58 -7.99 -2.50
N GLU A 293 14.51 -8.55 -1.73
CA GLU A 293 15.49 -9.55 -2.23
C GLU A 293 14.78 -10.75 -2.83
N LEU A 294 13.72 -11.23 -2.19
CA LEU A 294 12.93 -12.38 -2.62
C LEU A 294 12.03 -12.05 -3.82
N ASN A 295 11.41 -10.86 -3.82
CA ASN A 295 10.48 -10.43 -4.86
C ASN A 295 10.58 -8.91 -5.12
N GLY A 296 11.63 -8.50 -5.81
CA GLY A 296 11.88 -7.08 -6.16
C GLY A 296 10.94 -6.50 -7.21
N THR A 297 9.97 -7.27 -7.73
CA THR A 297 8.97 -6.79 -8.70
C THR A 297 7.66 -6.34 -8.05
N ASN A 298 7.47 -6.59 -6.76
CA ASN A 298 6.32 -6.11 -6.01
C ASN A 298 6.53 -4.63 -5.63
N TYR A 299 5.71 -3.73 -6.20
CA TYR A 299 5.84 -2.28 -5.95
C TYR A 299 5.48 -1.90 -4.50
N ASP A 300 4.59 -2.64 -3.82
CA ASP A 300 4.20 -2.37 -2.44
C ASP A 300 5.40 -2.46 -1.48
N TYR A 301 6.35 -3.37 -1.75
CA TYR A 301 7.55 -3.50 -0.94
C TYR A 301 8.45 -2.26 -1.04
N TRP A 302 8.53 -1.69 -2.24
CA TRP A 302 9.28 -0.44 -2.45
C TRP A 302 8.58 0.77 -1.83
N ILE A 303 7.24 0.77 -1.76
CA ILE A 303 6.49 1.79 -1.02
C ILE A 303 6.84 1.73 0.47
N GLU A 304 6.76 0.54 1.07
CA GLU A 304 7.08 0.33 2.49
C GLU A 304 8.54 0.70 2.80
N TYR A 305 9.48 0.21 1.97
CA TYR A 305 10.90 0.57 2.12
C TYR A 305 11.16 2.07 2.07
N GLY A 306 10.42 2.79 1.22
CA GLY A 306 10.47 4.24 1.15
C GLY A 306 9.96 4.90 2.43
N LEU A 307 8.85 4.42 2.99
CA LEU A 307 8.30 4.90 4.26
C LEU A 307 9.29 4.69 5.41
N ASP A 308 9.77 3.46 5.58
CA ASP A 308 10.75 3.11 6.61
C ASP A 308 12.02 3.97 6.52
N SER A 309 12.54 4.12 5.29
CA SER A 309 13.73 4.93 5.01
C SER A 309 13.53 6.40 5.35
N ARG A 310 12.36 6.97 5.03
CA ARG A 310 12.01 8.35 5.37
C ARG A 310 11.97 8.56 6.88
N TYR A 311 11.32 7.66 7.63
CA TYR A 311 11.26 7.76 9.10
C TYR A 311 12.64 7.63 9.77
N MET A 312 13.56 6.91 9.13
CA MET A 312 14.97 6.88 9.55
C MET A 312 15.78 8.12 9.12
N GLY A 313 15.16 9.11 8.48
CA GLY A 313 15.84 10.29 7.92
C GLY A 313 16.69 10.00 6.68
N ASN A 314 16.54 8.81 6.07
CA ASN A 314 17.30 8.43 4.89
C ASN A 314 16.55 8.81 3.60
N PHE A 315 16.42 10.11 3.37
CA PHE A 315 15.63 10.68 2.28
C PHE A 315 16.07 10.22 0.89
N LYS A 316 17.38 10.00 0.67
CA LYS A 316 17.89 9.48 -0.61
C LYS A 316 17.40 8.05 -0.89
N LYS A 317 17.37 7.18 0.13
CA LYS A 317 16.82 5.83 -0.03
C LYS A 317 15.31 5.86 -0.26
N ALA A 318 14.60 6.74 0.43
CA ALA A 318 13.15 6.93 0.25
C ALA A 318 12.81 7.37 -1.18
N ASP A 319 13.48 8.39 -1.71
CA ASP A 319 13.31 8.86 -3.10
C ASP A 319 13.59 7.72 -4.11
N ALA A 320 14.70 6.99 -3.94
CA ALA A 320 15.05 5.88 -4.81
C ALA A 320 14.00 4.75 -4.76
N ALA A 321 13.50 4.43 -3.57
CA ALA A 321 12.48 3.39 -3.37
C ALA A 321 11.16 3.75 -4.06
N TRP A 322 10.61 4.96 -3.82
CA TRP A 322 9.39 5.39 -4.48
C TRP A 322 9.55 5.59 -5.98
N SER A 323 10.74 6.00 -6.44
CA SER A 323 11.07 6.03 -7.87
C SER A 323 11.05 4.64 -8.49
N LYS A 324 11.52 3.62 -7.75
CA LYS A 324 11.43 2.22 -8.18
C LYS A 324 9.99 1.70 -8.20
N ALA A 325 9.19 2.03 -7.19
CA ALA A 325 7.76 1.70 -7.16
C ALA A 325 7.02 2.30 -8.39
N ILE A 326 7.29 3.57 -8.72
CA ILE A 326 6.76 4.25 -9.90
C ILE A 326 7.18 3.56 -11.21
N GLN A 327 8.42 3.07 -11.28
CA GLN A 327 8.89 2.32 -12.45
C GLN A 327 8.14 1.00 -12.64
N LEU A 328 7.81 0.33 -11.53
CA LEU A 328 7.10 -0.95 -11.53
C LEU A 328 5.60 -0.76 -11.83
N ASP A 329 4.96 0.24 -11.22
CA ASP A 329 3.57 0.62 -11.51
C ASP A 329 3.43 2.15 -11.68
N PRO A 330 3.52 2.66 -12.93
CA PRO A 330 3.39 4.10 -13.22
C PRO A 330 1.98 4.68 -13.01
N GLU A 331 0.98 3.82 -12.79
CA GLU A 331 -0.39 4.25 -12.54
C GLU A 331 -0.75 4.27 -11.04
N TYR A 332 0.15 3.83 -10.18
CA TYR A 332 -0.06 3.83 -8.73
C TYR A 332 0.24 5.21 -8.13
N PHE A 333 -0.82 5.97 -7.87
CA PHE A 333 -0.71 7.39 -7.49
C PHE A 333 -0.03 7.63 -6.13
N LEU A 334 -0.10 6.69 -5.17
CA LEU A 334 0.47 6.88 -3.83
C LEU A 334 1.99 6.99 -3.85
N ALA A 335 2.68 6.29 -4.75
CA ALA A 335 4.14 6.41 -4.88
C ALA A 335 4.55 7.85 -5.23
N TYR A 336 3.80 8.48 -6.14
CA TYR A 336 4.00 9.91 -6.46
C TYR A 336 3.65 10.80 -5.28
N ALA A 337 2.57 10.49 -4.53
CA ALA A 337 2.16 11.29 -3.38
C ALA A 337 3.22 11.29 -2.26
N TYR A 338 3.76 10.11 -1.94
CA TYR A 338 4.84 9.99 -0.94
C TYR A 338 6.11 10.71 -1.39
N ARG A 339 6.50 10.54 -2.66
CA ARG A 339 7.70 11.21 -3.18
C ARG A 339 7.52 12.72 -3.28
N ALA A 340 6.33 13.20 -3.65
CA ALA A 340 6.02 14.62 -3.64
C ALA A 340 6.12 15.22 -2.23
N GLY A 341 5.61 14.52 -1.20
CA GLY A 341 5.76 14.94 0.20
C GLY A 341 7.21 15.02 0.65
N LEU A 342 8.07 14.09 0.20
CA LEU A 342 9.51 14.16 0.46
C LEU A 342 10.15 15.37 -0.21
N TYR A 343 9.84 15.63 -1.48
CA TYR A 343 10.35 16.79 -2.20
C TYR A 343 9.89 18.12 -1.56
N GLU A 344 8.68 18.14 -0.99
CA GLU A 344 8.20 19.29 -0.24
C GLU A 344 9.02 19.51 1.05
N GLU A 345 9.37 18.45 1.78
CA GLU A 345 10.26 18.51 2.96
C GLU A 345 11.67 18.99 2.61
N GLU A 346 12.18 18.58 1.45
CA GLU A 346 13.50 18.99 0.94
C GLU A 346 13.49 20.35 0.24
N GLU A 347 12.38 21.10 0.27
CA GLU A 347 12.17 22.38 -0.44
C GLU A 347 12.39 22.28 -1.97
N ARG A 348 12.21 21.11 -2.57
CA ARG A 348 12.32 20.82 -4.01
C ARG A 348 10.97 21.07 -4.69
N VAL A 349 10.60 22.34 -4.77
CA VAL A 349 9.25 22.81 -5.13
C VAL A 349 8.79 22.30 -6.50
N GLU A 350 9.65 22.38 -7.53
CA GLU A 350 9.29 22.01 -8.90
C GLU A 350 9.03 20.50 -9.03
N GLU A 351 9.84 19.69 -8.35
CA GLU A 351 9.65 18.23 -8.34
C GLU A 351 8.38 17.85 -7.58
N ALA A 352 8.11 18.47 -6.45
CA ALA A 352 6.89 18.26 -5.68
C ALA A 352 5.63 18.60 -6.50
N ILE A 353 5.61 19.76 -7.17
CA ILE A 353 4.52 20.17 -8.06
C ILE A 353 4.29 19.14 -9.18
N ARG A 354 5.36 18.66 -9.81
CA ARG A 354 5.27 17.67 -10.90
C ARG A 354 4.61 16.39 -10.42
N ASP A 355 5.03 15.87 -9.28
CA ASP A 355 4.51 14.62 -8.74
C ASP A 355 3.08 14.78 -8.23
N TYR A 356 2.72 15.83 -7.49
CA TYR A 356 1.32 16.08 -7.10
C TYR A 356 0.38 16.30 -8.30
N ARG A 357 0.83 16.91 -9.38
CA ARG A 357 0.06 16.97 -10.63
C ARG A 357 -0.19 15.57 -11.21
N LYS A 358 0.80 14.67 -11.15
CA LYS A 358 0.62 13.28 -11.58
C LYS A 358 -0.36 12.55 -10.66
N VAL A 359 -0.29 12.76 -9.35
CA VAL A 359 -1.28 12.25 -8.38
C VAL A 359 -2.70 12.63 -8.80
N LEU A 360 -2.97 13.91 -9.05
CA LEU A 360 -4.31 14.38 -9.43
C LEU A 360 -4.76 13.91 -10.82
N LYS A 361 -3.82 13.63 -11.72
CA LYS A 361 -4.14 13.01 -13.02
C LYS A 361 -4.61 11.57 -12.83
N LEU A 362 -4.00 10.82 -11.91
CA LEU A 362 -4.32 9.42 -11.63
C LEU A 362 -5.52 9.28 -10.68
N ASN A 363 -5.59 10.12 -9.67
CA ASN A 363 -6.67 10.15 -8.68
C ASN A 363 -7.16 11.59 -8.44
N PRO A 364 -8.13 12.10 -9.22
CA PRO A 364 -8.65 13.46 -9.05
C PRO A 364 -9.36 13.70 -7.71
N LYS A 365 -9.68 12.65 -6.95
CA LYS A 365 -10.34 12.74 -5.64
C LYS A 365 -9.35 12.82 -4.46
N TYR A 366 -8.06 12.75 -4.71
CA TYR A 366 -7.04 12.87 -3.67
C TYR A 366 -6.89 14.34 -3.25
N THR A 367 -7.73 14.78 -2.33
CA THR A 367 -7.92 16.20 -1.95
C THR A 367 -6.67 16.85 -1.36
N TYR A 368 -5.85 16.10 -0.64
CA TYR A 368 -4.59 16.58 -0.06
C TYR A 368 -3.64 17.17 -1.11
N ALA A 369 -3.57 16.56 -2.30
CA ALA A 369 -2.70 17.08 -3.35
C ALA A 369 -3.12 18.46 -3.88
N TYR A 370 -4.39 18.85 -3.78
CA TYR A 370 -4.82 20.22 -4.13
C TYR A 370 -4.31 21.24 -3.11
N GLU A 371 -4.35 20.91 -1.82
CA GLU A 371 -3.86 21.80 -0.76
C GLU A 371 -2.34 21.96 -0.87
N SER A 372 -1.59 20.85 -0.93
CA SER A 372 -0.14 20.90 -1.12
C SER A 372 0.25 21.67 -2.39
N LEU A 373 -0.44 21.44 -3.52
CA LEU A 373 -0.21 22.25 -4.73
C LEU A 373 -0.52 23.73 -4.52
N GLY A 374 -1.59 24.07 -3.81
CA GLY A 374 -1.93 25.46 -3.49
C GLY A 374 -0.82 26.16 -2.73
N LEU A 375 -0.25 25.48 -1.72
CA LEU A 375 0.86 25.98 -0.91
C LEU A 375 2.17 26.09 -1.71
N LEU A 376 2.48 25.07 -2.52
CA LEU A 376 3.67 25.09 -3.39
C LEU A 376 3.58 26.18 -4.45
N TYR A 377 2.42 26.37 -5.09
CA TYR A 377 2.20 27.46 -6.02
C TYR A 377 2.26 28.83 -5.36
N PHE A 378 1.83 28.95 -4.09
CA PHE A 378 1.99 30.15 -3.32
C PHE A 378 3.50 30.48 -3.13
N LYS A 379 4.30 29.49 -2.72
CA LYS A 379 5.75 29.62 -2.58
C LYS A 379 6.46 29.91 -3.91
N ALA A 380 5.98 29.33 -5.01
CA ALA A 380 6.49 29.58 -6.36
C ALA A 380 5.94 30.87 -7.00
N GLU A 381 5.11 31.62 -6.30
CA GLU A 381 4.40 32.82 -6.81
C GLU A 381 3.58 32.57 -8.09
N GLN A 382 3.18 31.33 -8.33
CA GLN A 382 2.33 30.93 -9.44
C GLN A 382 0.84 31.16 -9.06
N TRP A 383 0.46 32.44 -8.99
CA TRP A 383 -0.79 32.90 -8.37
C TRP A 383 -2.06 32.36 -9.05
N LYS A 384 -2.02 32.15 -10.37
CA LYS A 384 -3.16 31.60 -11.11
C LYS A 384 -3.42 30.14 -10.70
N GLU A 385 -2.39 29.35 -10.67
CA GLU A 385 -2.41 27.94 -10.29
C GLU A 385 -2.75 27.80 -8.79
N CYS A 386 -2.20 28.67 -7.96
CA CYS A 386 -2.49 28.78 -6.54
C CYS A 386 -4.00 28.99 -6.29
N ALA A 387 -4.58 30.03 -6.91
CA ALA A 387 -6.03 30.27 -6.80
C ALA A 387 -6.84 29.07 -7.28
N GLY A 388 -6.47 28.45 -8.42
CA GLY A 388 -7.15 27.27 -8.97
C GLY A 388 -7.13 26.08 -8.03
N ALA A 389 -5.99 25.80 -7.38
CA ALA A 389 -5.84 24.71 -6.42
C ALA A 389 -6.72 24.92 -5.18
N PHE A 390 -6.68 26.11 -4.57
CA PHE A 390 -7.53 26.40 -3.40
C PHE A 390 -9.03 26.50 -3.74
N MET A 391 -9.41 26.85 -4.97
CA MET A 391 -10.80 26.73 -5.42
C MET A 391 -11.26 25.27 -5.39
N LYS A 392 -10.39 24.31 -5.77
CA LYS A 392 -10.69 22.89 -5.63
C LYS A 392 -10.77 22.44 -4.17
N CYS A 393 -9.86 22.88 -3.31
CA CYS A 393 -9.97 22.62 -1.87
C CYS A 393 -11.32 23.05 -1.32
N ARG A 394 -11.79 24.24 -1.70
CA ARG A 394 -13.08 24.78 -1.27
C ARG A 394 -14.28 23.99 -1.81
N GLU A 395 -14.21 23.42 -3.02
CA GLU A 395 -15.27 22.53 -3.54
C GLU A 395 -15.45 21.29 -2.64
N TYR A 396 -14.35 20.73 -2.13
CA TYR A 396 -14.36 19.55 -1.25
C TYR A 396 -14.63 19.89 0.22
N ASN A 397 -14.17 21.04 0.71
CA ASN A 397 -14.41 21.53 2.07
C ASN A 397 -14.99 22.96 2.05
N PRO A 398 -16.29 23.14 1.78
CA PRO A 398 -16.93 24.45 1.70
C PRO A 398 -16.99 25.21 3.02
N SER A 399 -16.81 24.51 4.15
CA SER A 399 -16.86 25.08 5.50
C SER A 399 -15.54 25.73 5.94
N ASP A 400 -14.45 25.45 5.24
CA ASP A 400 -13.17 26.09 5.51
C ASP A 400 -13.10 27.46 4.87
N TYR A 401 -13.12 28.48 5.72
CA TYR A 401 -13.10 29.89 5.30
C TYR A 401 -11.68 30.46 5.15
N THR A 402 -10.65 29.66 5.34
CA THR A 402 -9.25 30.06 5.09
C THR A 402 -8.94 30.08 3.58
N TYR A 403 -9.44 29.11 2.82
CA TYR A 403 -9.28 29.07 1.36
C TYR A 403 -9.80 30.34 0.64
N PRO A 404 -10.99 30.89 0.96
CA PRO A 404 -11.41 32.18 0.42
C PRO A 404 -10.42 33.32 0.61
N MET A 405 -9.69 33.37 1.72
CA MET A 405 -8.70 34.39 1.97
C MET A 405 -7.48 34.21 1.07
N LEU A 406 -6.97 32.97 0.94
CA LEU A 406 -5.85 32.64 0.04
C LEU A 406 -6.18 32.89 -1.42
N ILE A 407 -7.39 32.52 -1.87
CA ILE A 407 -7.86 32.79 -3.23
C ILE A 407 -7.94 34.30 -3.50
N THR A 408 -8.50 35.07 -2.55
CA THR A 408 -8.61 36.54 -2.65
C THR A 408 -7.21 37.16 -2.77
N TYR A 409 -6.27 36.72 -1.93
CA TYR A 409 -4.89 37.15 -1.99
C TYR A 409 -4.23 36.80 -3.34
N ALA A 410 -4.35 35.55 -3.79
CA ALA A 410 -3.74 35.11 -5.05
C ALA A 410 -4.29 35.90 -6.26
N LEU A 411 -5.60 36.13 -6.33
CA LEU A 411 -6.21 36.96 -7.38
C LEU A 411 -5.69 38.42 -7.34
N TYR A 412 -5.50 38.99 -6.15
CA TYR A 412 -4.92 40.30 -5.98
C TYR A 412 -3.48 40.34 -6.51
N LYS A 413 -2.65 39.38 -6.14
CA LYS A 413 -1.24 39.27 -6.59
C LYS A 413 -1.12 39.07 -8.11
N MET A 414 -2.15 38.55 -8.77
CA MET A 414 -2.26 38.50 -10.25
C MET A 414 -2.56 39.87 -10.87
N GLY A 415 -2.79 40.91 -10.10
CA GLY A 415 -3.31 42.19 -10.58
C GLY A 415 -4.80 42.21 -10.92
N LYS A 416 -5.53 41.13 -10.65
CA LYS A 416 -6.97 40.96 -10.90
C LYS A 416 -7.78 41.50 -9.72
N ILE A 417 -7.63 42.79 -9.44
CA ILE A 417 -8.24 43.43 -8.24
C ILE A 417 -9.75 43.32 -8.25
N PHE A 418 -10.40 43.49 -9.40
CA PHE A 418 -11.84 43.35 -9.53
C PHE A 418 -12.30 41.91 -9.22
N ASP A 419 -11.66 40.90 -9.82
CA ASP A 419 -11.99 39.48 -9.61
C ASP A 419 -11.77 39.09 -8.14
N SER A 420 -10.69 39.59 -7.51
CA SER A 420 -10.38 39.38 -6.08
C SER A 420 -11.53 39.87 -5.18
N LYS A 421 -11.98 41.12 -5.41
CA LYS A 421 -13.08 41.72 -4.65
C LYS A 421 -14.41 40.99 -4.89
N GLU A 422 -14.71 40.69 -6.14
CA GLU A 422 -15.97 39.99 -6.48
C GLU A 422 -16.01 38.59 -5.86
N TYR A 423 -14.89 37.86 -5.91
CA TYR A 423 -14.78 36.54 -5.26
C TYR A 423 -14.96 36.64 -3.74
N ALA A 424 -14.28 37.58 -3.09
CA ALA A 424 -14.41 37.80 -1.65
C ALA A 424 -15.86 38.15 -1.27
N ASN A 425 -16.53 39.01 -2.05
CA ASN A 425 -17.92 39.39 -1.83
C ASN A 425 -18.87 38.21 -1.94
N GLN A 426 -18.68 37.33 -2.94
CA GLN A 426 -19.47 36.10 -3.08
C GLN A 426 -19.27 35.15 -1.89
N ALA A 427 -18.05 35.04 -1.36
CA ALA A 427 -17.76 34.24 -0.18
C ALA A 427 -18.41 34.82 1.08
N LEU A 428 -18.29 36.14 1.30
CA LEU A 428 -18.86 36.86 2.44
C LEU A 428 -20.37 36.68 2.57
N ARG A 429 -21.10 36.57 1.45
CA ARG A 429 -22.57 36.33 1.45
C ARG A 429 -22.97 35.03 2.14
N LYS A 430 -22.08 34.05 2.23
CA LYS A 430 -22.30 32.71 2.81
C LYS A 430 -21.71 32.56 4.22
N MET A 431 -21.03 33.58 4.74
CA MET A 431 -20.33 33.51 6.03
C MET A 431 -21.18 34.10 7.16
N ASN A 432 -20.93 33.61 8.38
CA ASN A 432 -21.46 34.23 9.58
C ASN A 432 -20.80 35.60 9.82
N ARG A 433 -21.59 36.67 9.83
CA ARG A 433 -21.10 38.05 9.99
C ARG A 433 -20.41 38.32 11.32
N GLU A 434 -20.73 37.55 12.35
CA GLU A 434 -20.09 37.67 13.67
C GLU A 434 -18.75 36.96 13.77
N SER A 435 -18.41 36.11 12.81
CA SER A 435 -17.14 35.37 12.84
C SER A 435 -15.92 36.26 12.60
N VAL A 436 -14.77 35.85 13.11
CA VAL A 436 -13.51 36.56 12.87
C VAL A 436 -13.08 36.42 11.42
N GLU A 437 -13.36 35.27 10.80
CA GLU A 437 -13.07 34.98 9.39
C GLU A 437 -13.86 35.90 8.45
N TYR A 438 -15.14 36.16 8.76
CA TYR A 438 -15.90 37.16 8.02
C TYR A 438 -15.23 38.54 8.08
N SER A 439 -14.83 38.96 9.30
CA SER A 439 -14.18 40.26 9.50
C SER A 439 -12.84 40.34 8.78
N MET A 440 -12.08 39.21 8.76
CA MET A 440 -10.79 39.13 8.05
C MET A 440 -10.98 39.19 6.53
N LEU A 441 -11.89 38.41 5.96
CA LEU A 441 -12.15 38.43 4.52
C LEU A 441 -12.74 39.77 4.08
N ARG A 442 -13.56 40.40 4.94
CA ARG A 442 -14.08 41.75 4.70
C ARG A 442 -12.96 42.79 4.67
N CYS A 443 -11.98 42.68 5.57
CA CYS A 443 -10.79 43.54 5.59
C CYS A 443 -9.99 43.39 4.28
N LEU A 444 -9.74 42.18 3.80
CA LEU A 444 -9.08 41.92 2.51
C LEU A 444 -9.86 42.50 1.32
N HIS A 445 -11.20 42.42 1.35
CA HIS A 445 -12.08 42.96 0.31
C HIS A 445 -12.04 44.50 0.27
N ASP A 446 -12.20 45.15 1.44
CA ASP A 446 -12.37 46.60 1.53
C ASP A 446 -11.04 47.37 1.49
N GLY A 447 -9.93 46.72 1.85
CA GLY A 447 -8.62 47.33 2.03
C GLY A 447 -8.55 48.21 3.28
N ALA A 448 -9.42 47.99 4.25
CA ALA A 448 -9.57 48.74 5.48
C ALA A 448 -10.25 47.92 6.58
N GLY A 449 -10.19 48.37 7.83
CA GLY A 449 -10.88 47.72 8.96
C GLY A 449 -9.98 46.82 9.80
N ASP A 450 -8.68 46.95 9.67
CA ASP A 450 -7.63 46.24 10.40
C ASP A 450 -7.67 46.47 11.91
N ASP A 451 -7.86 47.74 12.37
CA ASP A 451 -7.96 48.07 13.79
C ASP A 451 -9.13 47.37 14.52
N PRO A 452 -10.39 47.42 14.03
CA PRO A 452 -11.48 46.67 14.63
C PRO A 452 -11.26 45.14 14.57
N LEU A 453 -10.67 44.64 13.48
CA LEU A 453 -10.33 43.24 13.32
C LEU A 453 -9.27 42.81 14.34
N LEU A 454 -8.20 43.59 14.53
CA LEU A 454 -7.14 43.29 15.51
C LEU A 454 -7.73 43.15 16.93
N ARG A 455 -8.61 44.09 17.33
CA ARG A 455 -9.30 44.00 18.63
C ARG A 455 -10.17 42.73 18.75
N LYS A 456 -10.73 42.24 17.64
CA LYS A 456 -11.52 40.99 17.60
C LYS A 456 -10.61 39.76 17.72
N ILE A 457 -9.48 39.74 17.00
CA ILE A 457 -8.47 38.68 17.08
C ILE A 457 -7.91 38.56 18.50
N GLN A 458 -7.59 39.67 19.15
CA GLN A 458 -7.03 39.68 20.51
C GLN A 458 -7.98 39.03 21.54
N LYS A 459 -9.30 39.09 21.32
CA LYS A 459 -10.33 38.53 22.20
C LYS A 459 -10.58 37.03 21.95
N LEU A 460 -10.02 36.42 20.92
CA LEU A 460 -10.17 34.98 20.68
C LEU A 460 -9.56 34.20 21.84
N GLU A 461 -10.19 33.12 22.25
CA GLU A 461 -9.65 32.22 23.27
C GLU A 461 -8.62 31.26 22.68
N SER A 462 -8.88 30.74 21.46
CA SER A 462 -7.99 29.82 20.76
C SER A 462 -6.73 30.51 20.27
N GLN A 463 -5.59 30.08 20.77
CA GLN A 463 -4.29 30.59 20.33
C GLN A 463 -4.00 30.24 18.87
N THR A 464 -4.30 29.00 18.45
CA THR A 464 -4.20 28.57 17.05
C THR A 464 -4.98 29.48 16.12
N LYS A 465 -6.23 29.81 16.46
CA LYS A 465 -7.06 30.72 15.67
C LYS A 465 -6.50 32.13 15.60
N LYS A 466 -5.92 32.63 16.72
CA LYS A 466 -5.20 33.92 16.72
C LYS A 466 -4.05 33.91 15.73
N THR A 467 -3.25 32.84 15.78
CA THR A 467 -2.08 32.66 14.91
C THR A 467 -2.47 32.63 13.44
N GLN A 468 -3.51 31.86 13.09
CA GLN A 468 -4.06 31.84 11.74
C GLN A 468 -4.50 33.25 11.29
N MET A 469 -5.26 33.96 12.11
CA MET A 469 -5.72 35.32 11.76
C MET A 469 -4.58 36.33 11.65
N TYR A 470 -3.51 36.20 12.44
CA TYR A 470 -2.31 37.01 12.27
C TYR A 470 -1.62 36.78 10.92
N PHE A 471 -1.59 35.53 10.44
CA PHE A 471 -1.08 35.25 9.09
C PHE A 471 -1.86 36.00 8.01
N TYR A 472 -3.19 35.94 8.04
CA TYR A 472 -4.03 36.65 7.06
C TYR A 472 -3.96 38.17 7.21
N LEU A 473 -3.75 38.67 8.41
CA LEU A 473 -3.49 40.09 8.63
C LEU A 473 -2.11 40.51 8.06
N GLY A 474 -1.11 39.64 8.13
CA GLY A 474 0.16 39.81 7.42
C GLY A 474 -0.04 39.89 5.90
N LEU A 475 -0.87 38.97 5.32
CA LEU A 475 -1.22 39.02 3.89
C LEU A 475 -1.96 40.32 3.52
N PHE A 476 -2.85 40.82 4.40
CA PHE A 476 -3.50 42.11 4.20
C PHE A 476 -2.50 43.24 4.05
N TYR A 477 -1.52 43.36 4.96
CA TYR A 477 -0.49 44.40 4.88
C TYR A 477 0.45 44.21 3.68
N ASP A 478 0.73 42.98 3.26
CA ASP A 478 1.48 42.69 2.03
C ASP A 478 0.71 43.14 0.76
N MET A 479 -0.62 43.03 0.76
CA MET A 479 -1.49 43.51 -0.34
C MET A 479 -1.46 45.05 -0.45
N PHE A 480 -1.47 45.76 0.68
CA PHE A 480 -1.64 47.20 0.72
C PHE A 480 -0.36 47.97 1.01
N ALA A 481 0.77 47.38 0.60
CA ALA A 481 2.10 48.03 0.57
C ALA A 481 2.62 48.51 1.95
N SER A 482 2.48 47.66 2.97
CA SER A 482 3.09 47.89 4.28
C SER A 482 3.97 46.68 4.67
N PRO A 483 5.14 46.49 4.00
CA PRO A 483 5.95 45.27 4.17
C PRO A 483 6.44 45.08 5.62
N GLN A 484 6.78 46.18 6.31
CA GLN A 484 7.25 46.13 7.71
C GLN A 484 6.13 45.60 8.65
N LEU A 485 4.88 46.03 8.44
CA LEU A 485 3.75 45.52 9.19
C LEU A 485 3.44 44.09 8.83
N ALA A 486 3.51 43.73 7.54
CA ALA A 486 3.33 42.36 7.09
C ALA A 486 4.31 41.40 7.81
N ASN A 487 5.60 41.76 7.82
CA ASN A 487 6.63 40.99 8.47
C ASN A 487 6.43 40.89 9.99
N ALA A 488 6.07 41.99 10.65
CA ALA A 488 5.78 41.96 12.08
C ALA A 488 4.64 41.00 12.46
N TYR A 489 3.68 40.75 11.56
CA TYR A 489 2.63 39.77 11.77
C TYR A 489 3.09 38.34 11.41
N PHE A 490 3.89 38.15 10.36
CA PHE A 490 4.49 36.85 10.05
C PHE A 490 5.43 36.38 11.17
N GLU A 491 6.23 37.27 11.77
CA GLU A 491 7.04 36.98 12.95
C GLU A 491 6.21 36.50 14.14
N LYS A 492 5.03 37.11 14.38
CA LYS A 492 4.11 36.65 15.43
C LYS A 492 3.57 35.26 15.18
N VAL A 493 3.38 34.89 13.91
CA VAL A 493 2.95 33.52 13.52
C VAL A 493 4.08 32.52 13.78
N VAL A 494 5.29 32.83 13.29
CA VAL A 494 6.44 31.93 13.42
C VAL A 494 6.86 31.73 14.87
N ALA A 495 6.75 32.78 15.71
CA ALA A 495 7.07 32.74 17.14
C ALA A 495 6.18 31.75 17.94
N GLN A 496 5.02 31.34 17.42
CA GLN A 496 4.16 30.34 18.08
C GLN A 496 4.64 28.90 17.88
N ASN A 497 5.57 28.66 16.96
CA ASN A 497 6.12 27.35 16.59
C ASN A 497 5.03 26.29 16.28
N ASP A 498 3.91 26.71 15.71
CA ASP A 498 2.77 25.85 15.34
C ASP A 498 2.97 25.33 13.91
N GLN A 499 3.96 24.45 13.72
CA GLN A 499 4.37 23.93 12.43
C GLN A 499 3.33 22.99 11.79
N VAL A 500 2.31 22.56 12.55
CA VAL A 500 1.22 21.70 12.05
C VAL A 500 0.33 22.44 11.05
N HIS A 501 0.20 23.76 11.21
CA HIS A 501 -0.66 24.58 10.37
C HIS A 501 0.13 25.25 9.24
N TYR A 502 -0.37 25.18 8.03
CA TYR A 502 0.29 25.71 6.84
C TYR A 502 0.53 27.24 6.90
N GLU A 503 -0.24 27.97 7.71
CA GLU A 503 -0.03 29.39 7.92
C GLU A 503 1.37 29.67 8.51
N TRP A 504 1.84 28.80 9.41
CA TRP A 504 3.21 28.88 9.92
C TRP A 504 4.24 28.70 8.79
N THR A 505 4.05 27.68 7.97
CA THR A 505 4.94 27.36 6.83
C THR A 505 5.02 28.51 5.83
N LEU A 506 3.87 29.10 5.49
CA LEU A 506 3.82 30.22 4.56
C LEU A 506 4.37 31.53 5.17
N ALA A 507 4.12 31.78 6.47
CA ALA A 507 4.70 32.93 7.17
C ALA A 507 6.23 32.83 7.22
N ASN A 508 6.77 31.68 7.57
CA ASN A 508 8.21 31.43 7.61
C ASN A 508 8.84 31.59 6.22
N TRP A 509 8.18 31.07 5.18
CA TRP A 509 8.62 31.28 3.79
C TRP A 509 8.63 32.77 3.42
N LYS A 510 7.59 33.54 3.74
CA LYS A 510 7.49 34.96 3.48
C LYS A 510 8.64 35.74 4.15
N LEU A 511 8.97 35.43 5.40
CA LEU A 511 10.06 36.09 6.13
C LEU A 511 11.43 35.79 5.50
N LYS A 512 11.70 34.53 5.10
CA LYS A 512 12.96 34.17 4.44
C LYS A 512 13.16 34.99 3.14
N HIS A 513 12.12 35.08 2.31
CA HIS A 513 12.20 35.78 1.01
C HIS A 513 12.17 37.31 1.11
N PHE A 514 11.75 37.85 2.23
CA PHE A 514 11.86 39.29 2.47
C PHE A 514 13.31 39.71 2.70
N VAL A 515 14.08 38.93 3.46
CA VAL A 515 15.51 39.20 3.74
C VAL A 515 16.37 39.10 2.49
N GLU A 516 15.99 38.28 1.50
CA GLU A 516 16.73 38.12 0.24
C GLU A 516 16.51 39.30 -0.76
N GLN A 517 15.49 40.13 -0.52
CA GLN A 517 15.16 41.27 -1.38
C GLN A 517 15.68 42.62 -0.87
N GLU A 518 16.19 42.69 0.38
CA GLU A 518 16.93 43.83 0.95
C GLU A 518 18.45 43.67 0.69
#